data_e915f8e7b6e4c4f6f783296fe2475c66
#
_entry.id   e915f8e7b6e4c4f6f783296fe2475c66
#
_cell.length_a   1.000
_cell.length_b   1.000
_cell.length_c   1.000
_cell.angle_alpha   90.00
_cell.angle_beta   90.00
_cell.angle_gamma   90.00
#
_symmetry.space_group_name_H-M   'P 1'
#
loop_
_entity.id
_entity.type
_entity.pdbx_description
1 polymer ?
#
loop_
_entity_poly.entity_id
_entity_poly.type
_entity_poly.pdbx_seq_one_letter_code
_entity_poly.pdbx_strand_id
1 'polypeptide(L)'
;MAKYSVEEIVSKEVWEKFVLSRRPQTFLQSWNWGEVNREMGSKIFRLGFKKDGKLVGVGLLIKEEAKRGPHFIIPGGPLINWEDGRLVAFFIKAIKSLGDEEGVWFIRVRPELPAAFKNQRLFQKLGFIPAPMHLHAENTWVLDVSKSEDEILAGMRKTTRYLVRKGEKEGLHLEISKDAECSRLLYRLQKETTERHKFVGFPERLFRLEIKIFGEDDDARVFICKIGKKVLAAAIIIFYGEVAYYHFSGSLSSFSKIPSSYFLQWEIIKEVRRRGLKYYNFWGIAPDSNPKHRFAGVTLFKTGFGGRRVDWLHAQDLPFSSRYWLTYVFETARRIVRHL
;
A
#
# COMPACT_ATOMS: atom_id res chain seq x y z
N MET A 1 19.21 -22.71 -25.35
CA MET A 1 18.50 -21.45 -24.99
C MET A 1 17.86 -21.64 -23.63
N ALA A 2 17.85 -20.60 -22.75
CA ALA A 2 17.18 -20.68 -21.45
C ALA A 2 15.68 -20.96 -21.63
N LYS A 3 15.15 -21.93 -20.89
CA LYS A 3 13.73 -22.33 -20.94
C LYS A 3 12.97 -21.58 -19.86
N TYR A 4 11.97 -20.77 -20.28
CA TYR A 4 11.05 -20.11 -19.36
C TYR A 4 9.76 -20.91 -19.21
N SER A 5 9.22 -20.92 -17.98
CA SER A 5 7.90 -21.49 -17.68
C SER A 5 7.19 -20.65 -16.64
N VAL A 6 5.86 -20.73 -16.61
CA VAL A 6 5.00 -20.11 -15.61
C VAL A 6 4.17 -21.21 -14.95
N GLU A 7 3.98 -21.10 -13.66
CA GLU A 7 3.13 -22.01 -12.88
C GLU A 7 2.42 -21.21 -11.75
N GLU A 8 1.32 -21.75 -11.27
CA GLU A 8 0.69 -21.21 -10.07
C GLU A 8 1.43 -21.71 -8.82
N ILE A 9 1.83 -20.79 -7.93
CA ILE A 9 2.46 -21.13 -6.67
C ILE A 9 1.39 -21.29 -5.60
N VAL A 10 1.25 -22.51 -5.09
CA VAL A 10 0.27 -22.88 -4.07
C VAL A 10 0.85 -22.93 -2.65
N SER A 11 2.17 -22.87 -2.51
CA SER A 11 2.85 -22.85 -1.20
C SER A 11 3.11 -21.42 -0.74
N LYS A 12 2.53 -21.05 0.43
CA LYS A 12 2.79 -19.79 1.10
C LYS A 12 4.27 -19.62 1.42
N GLU A 13 4.94 -20.66 1.89
CA GLU A 13 6.35 -20.63 2.25
C GLU A 13 7.24 -20.29 1.04
N VAL A 14 7.02 -20.97 -0.10
CA VAL A 14 7.78 -20.71 -1.34
C VAL A 14 7.55 -19.28 -1.82
N TRP A 15 6.30 -18.82 -1.77
CA TRP A 15 5.91 -17.48 -2.17
C TRP A 15 6.60 -16.41 -1.30
N GLU A 16 6.42 -16.49 0.01
CA GLU A 16 6.93 -15.49 0.97
C GLU A 16 8.46 -15.47 0.97
N LYS A 17 9.12 -16.62 0.90
CA LYS A 17 10.58 -16.69 0.76
C LYS A 17 11.08 -15.88 -0.43
N PHE A 18 10.39 -15.97 -1.57
CA PHE A 18 10.77 -15.20 -2.74
C PHE A 18 10.47 -13.71 -2.57
N VAL A 19 9.26 -13.35 -2.15
CA VAL A 19 8.84 -11.94 -1.98
C VAL A 19 9.72 -11.22 -0.98
N LEU A 20 9.99 -11.84 0.18
CA LEU A 20 10.83 -11.25 1.23
C LEU A 20 12.32 -11.14 0.83
N SER A 21 12.77 -11.90 -0.15
CA SER A 21 14.13 -11.77 -0.70
C SER A 21 14.32 -10.54 -1.59
N ARG A 22 13.24 -9.88 -2.02
CA ARG A 22 13.27 -8.73 -2.94
C ARG A 22 13.32 -7.42 -2.18
N ARG A 23 13.88 -6.40 -2.83
CA ARG A 23 13.93 -5.02 -2.32
C ARG A 23 13.49 -4.06 -3.44
N PRO A 24 12.69 -3.04 -3.11
CA PRO A 24 12.06 -2.84 -1.80
C PRO A 24 11.01 -3.92 -1.50
N GLN A 25 10.78 -4.20 -0.21
CA GLN A 25 9.72 -5.11 0.20
C GLN A 25 8.36 -4.39 0.14
N THR A 26 7.31 -5.13 -0.19
CA THR A 26 5.94 -4.61 -0.21
C THR A 26 4.96 -5.70 0.22
N PHE A 27 4.08 -5.39 1.17
CA PHE A 27 3.02 -6.30 1.59
C PHE A 27 1.95 -6.51 0.50
N LEU A 28 1.90 -5.64 -0.51
CA LEU A 28 0.96 -5.74 -1.62
C LEU A 28 1.20 -6.97 -2.52
N GLN A 29 2.37 -7.60 -2.40
CA GLN A 29 2.70 -8.87 -3.04
C GLN A 29 2.78 -10.03 -2.04
N SER A 30 2.41 -9.82 -0.76
CA SER A 30 2.37 -10.89 0.24
C SER A 30 1.28 -11.91 -0.06
N TRP A 31 1.45 -13.10 0.49
CA TRP A 31 0.41 -14.12 0.48
C TRP A 31 -0.87 -13.62 1.11
N ASN A 32 -0.74 -12.98 2.27
CA ASN A 32 -1.87 -12.48 3.05
C ASN A 32 -2.67 -11.40 2.32
N TRP A 33 -2.01 -10.50 1.56
CA TRP A 33 -2.72 -9.55 0.72
C TRP A 33 -3.56 -10.25 -0.36
N GLY A 34 -3.05 -11.33 -0.93
CA GLY A 34 -3.83 -12.19 -1.82
C GLY A 34 -5.06 -12.78 -1.15
N GLU A 35 -4.92 -13.31 0.08
CA GLU A 35 -6.05 -13.86 0.84
C GLU A 35 -7.08 -12.77 1.18
N VAL A 36 -6.66 -11.58 1.59
CA VAL A 36 -7.57 -10.44 1.81
C VAL A 36 -8.42 -10.17 0.56
N ASN A 37 -7.79 -10.12 -0.62
CA ASN A 37 -8.52 -9.86 -1.86
C ASN A 37 -9.43 -11.03 -2.26
N ARG A 38 -9.00 -12.28 -2.03
CA ARG A 38 -9.83 -13.47 -2.25
C ARG A 38 -11.08 -13.45 -1.37
N GLU A 39 -10.91 -13.16 -0.10
CA GLU A 39 -12.02 -13.04 0.85
C GLU A 39 -12.91 -11.82 0.58
N MET A 40 -12.38 -10.76 -0.06
CA MET A 40 -13.19 -9.65 -0.58
C MET A 40 -14.02 -10.04 -1.80
N GLY A 41 -13.78 -11.22 -2.40
CA GLY A 41 -14.51 -11.78 -3.53
C GLY A 41 -13.79 -11.67 -4.88
N SER A 42 -12.54 -11.21 -4.91
CA SER A 42 -11.76 -11.16 -6.15
C SER A 42 -11.13 -12.52 -6.47
N LYS A 43 -11.12 -12.89 -7.74
CA LYS A 43 -10.30 -14.01 -8.22
C LYS A 43 -8.83 -13.58 -8.24
N ILE A 44 -7.96 -14.41 -7.68
CA ILE A 44 -6.52 -14.11 -7.61
C ILE A 44 -5.71 -15.21 -8.26
N PHE A 45 -4.51 -14.86 -8.74
CA PHE A 45 -3.54 -15.78 -9.31
C PHE A 45 -2.15 -15.47 -8.73
N ARG A 46 -1.47 -16.50 -8.22
CA ARG A 46 -0.10 -16.41 -7.72
C ARG A 46 0.83 -17.05 -8.72
N LEU A 47 1.33 -16.26 -9.67
CA LEU A 47 2.17 -16.77 -10.75
C LEU A 47 3.64 -16.72 -10.37
N GLY A 48 4.30 -17.86 -10.51
CA GLY A 48 5.75 -17.99 -10.44
C GLY A 48 6.37 -18.13 -11.82
N PHE A 49 7.35 -17.31 -12.13
CA PHE A 49 8.10 -17.34 -13.38
C PHE A 49 9.43 -18.05 -13.15
N LYS A 50 9.68 -19.12 -13.89
CA LYS A 50 10.90 -19.94 -13.78
C LYS A 50 11.77 -19.78 -15.02
N LYS A 51 13.08 -19.86 -14.80
CA LYS A 51 14.12 -19.95 -15.82
C LYS A 51 14.96 -21.18 -15.52
N ASP A 52 14.98 -22.14 -16.46
CA ASP A 52 15.68 -23.43 -16.28
C ASP A 52 15.33 -24.10 -14.93
N GLY A 53 14.03 -24.12 -14.60
CA GLY A 53 13.48 -24.71 -13.38
C GLY A 53 13.63 -23.87 -12.10
N LYS A 54 14.41 -22.79 -12.12
CA LYS A 54 14.60 -21.90 -10.94
C LYS A 54 13.62 -20.75 -10.96
N LEU A 55 13.00 -20.46 -9.81
CA LEU A 55 12.08 -19.30 -9.64
C LEU A 55 12.89 -17.99 -9.77
N VAL A 56 12.53 -17.16 -10.74
CA VAL A 56 13.19 -15.88 -11.05
C VAL A 56 12.26 -14.68 -10.94
N GLY A 57 10.96 -14.89 -10.77
CA GLY A 57 9.97 -13.83 -10.57
C GLY A 57 8.66 -14.36 -10.04
N VAL A 58 7.88 -13.48 -9.42
CA VAL A 58 6.50 -13.76 -8.99
C VAL A 58 5.59 -12.57 -9.29
N GLY A 59 4.29 -12.83 -9.39
CA GLY A 59 3.27 -11.79 -9.51
C GLY A 59 1.95 -12.24 -8.91
N LEU A 60 1.46 -11.50 -7.90
CA LEU A 60 0.09 -11.62 -7.41
C LEU A 60 -0.82 -10.80 -8.33
N LEU A 61 -1.64 -11.49 -9.12
CA LEU A 61 -2.66 -10.89 -9.95
C LEU A 61 -3.99 -10.95 -9.23
N ILE A 62 -4.73 -9.85 -9.28
CA ILE A 62 -6.08 -9.75 -8.74
C ILE A 62 -6.98 -9.36 -9.91
N LYS A 63 -8.02 -10.15 -10.16
CA LYS A 63 -9.01 -9.86 -11.21
C LYS A 63 -10.07 -8.92 -10.65
N GLU A 64 -10.20 -7.78 -11.27
CA GLU A 64 -11.21 -6.77 -10.97
C GLU A 64 -12.38 -6.86 -11.95
N GLU A 65 -13.57 -7.17 -11.45
CA GLU A 65 -14.83 -7.19 -12.22
C GLU A 65 -15.50 -5.81 -12.18
N ALA A 66 -14.80 -4.81 -12.71
CA ALA A 66 -15.33 -3.45 -12.69
C ALA A 66 -16.35 -3.22 -13.81
N LYS A 67 -17.43 -2.46 -13.56
CA LYS A 67 -18.44 -2.05 -14.57
C LYS A 67 -17.81 -1.39 -15.81
N ARG A 68 -16.62 -0.80 -15.65
CA ARG A 68 -15.83 -0.16 -16.70
C ARG A 68 -14.95 -1.12 -17.51
N GLY A 69 -15.00 -2.41 -17.21
CA GLY A 69 -14.28 -3.48 -17.87
C GLY A 69 -13.48 -4.36 -16.92
N PRO A 70 -13.54 -5.68 -17.12
CA PRO A 70 -12.74 -6.63 -16.36
C PRO A 70 -11.26 -6.44 -16.67
N HIS A 71 -10.41 -6.48 -15.64
CA HIS A 71 -8.97 -6.31 -15.81
C HIS A 71 -8.19 -6.96 -14.69
N PHE A 72 -6.91 -7.23 -14.93
CA PHE A 72 -5.98 -7.61 -13.87
C PHE A 72 -5.31 -6.39 -13.27
N ILE A 73 -5.08 -6.45 -11.97
CA ILE A 73 -4.16 -5.53 -11.27
C ILE A 73 -3.02 -6.33 -10.64
N ILE A 74 -1.80 -5.76 -10.66
CA ILE A 74 -0.63 -6.27 -9.94
C ILE A 74 -0.09 -5.15 -9.04
N PRO A 75 -0.60 -5.04 -7.80
CA PRO A 75 -0.19 -3.99 -6.88
C PRO A 75 1.21 -4.28 -6.31
N GLY A 76 2.11 -3.32 -6.37
CA GLY A 76 3.48 -3.49 -5.87
C GLY A 76 4.34 -4.48 -6.68
N GLY A 77 3.88 -4.90 -7.86
CA GLY A 77 4.53 -5.93 -8.66
C GLY A 77 4.32 -5.77 -10.17
N PRO A 78 4.68 -6.81 -10.94
CA PRO A 78 5.31 -8.07 -10.54
C PRO A 78 6.75 -7.90 -10.03
N LEU A 79 7.19 -8.84 -9.21
CA LEU A 79 8.55 -8.89 -8.68
C LEU A 79 9.44 -9.70 -9.64
N ILE A 80 9.81 -9.09 -10.76
CA ILE A 80 10.69 -9.65 -11.79
C ILE A 80 11.89 -8.73 -12.01
N ASN A 81 12.93 -9.25 -12.66
CA ASN A 81 13.99 -8.38 -13.16
C ASN A 81 13.56 -7.72 -14.47
N TRP A 82 13.19 -6.46 -14.42
CA TRP A 82 12.73 -5.67 -15.56
C TRP A 82 13.84 -5.37 -16.59
N GLU A 83 15.11 -5.61 -16.25
CA GLU A 83 16.25 -5.49 -17.17
C GLU A 83 16.49 -6.80 -17.97
N ASP A 84 15.92 -7.94 -17.53
CA ASP A 84 15.92 -9.20 -18.31
C ASP A 84 14.82 -9.16 -19.37
N GLY A 85 15.11 -8.62 -20.54
CA GLY A 85 14.14 -8.45 -21.62
C GLY A 85 13.47 -9.76 -22.07
N ARG A 86 14.15 -10.94 -21.91
CA ARG A 86 13.52 -12.24 -22.24
C ARG A 86 12.49 -12.64 -21.18
N LEU A 87 12.80 -12.44 -19.91
CA LEU A 87 11.86 -12.68 -18.82
C LEU A 87 10.66 -11.77 -18.94
N VAL A 88 10.86 -10.48 -19.24
CA VAL A 88 9.78 -9.50 -19.42
C VAL A 88 8.89 -9.86 -20.61
N ALA A 89 9.46 -10.23 -21.75
CA ALA A 89 8.70 -10.67 -22.91
C ALA A 89 7.90 -11.94 -22.60
N PHE A 90 8.48 -12.90 -21.87
CA PHE A 90 7.79 -14.10 -21.43
C PHE A 90 6.64 -13.77 -20.45
N PHE A 91 6.88 -12.90 -19.46
CA PHE A 91 5.85 -12.40 -18.55
C PHE A 91 4.67 -11.81 -19.34
N ILE A 92 4.92 -10.87 -20.25
CA ILE A 92 3.87 -10.21 -21.05
C ILE A 92 3.07 -11.27 -21.84
N LYS A 93 3.74 -12.25 -22.46
CA LYS A 93 3.08 -13.31 -23.20
C LYS A 93 2.19 -14.16 -22.29
N ALA A 94 2.71 -14.60 -21.15
CA ALA A 94 1.96 -15.43 -20.20
C ALA A 94 0.73 -14.71 -19.63
N ILE A 95 0.86 -13.43 -19.28
CA ILE A 95 -0.26 -12.64 -18.76
C ILE A 95 -1.32 -12.34 -19.84
N LYS A 96 -0.91 -12.14 -21.09
CA LYS A 96 -1.84 -12.00 -22.21
C LYS A 96 -2.66 -13.27 -22.39
N SER A 97 -2.01 -14.46 -22.41
CA SER A 97 -2.72 -15.74 -22.53
C SER A 97 -3.74 -15.92 -21.42
N LEU A 98 -3.33 -15.69 -20.16
CA LEU A 98 -4.25 -15.73 -19.02
C LEU A 98 -5.35 -14.67 -19.13
N GLY A 99 -5.03 -13.50 -19.66
CA GLY A 99 -6.00 -12.44 -19.90
C GLY A 99 -7.09 -12.80 -20.90
N ASP A 100 -6.72 -13.50 -21.98
CA ASP A 100 -7.66 -14.01 -22.98
C ASP A 100 -8.56 -15.09 -22.37
N GLU A 101 -8.00 -16.02 -21.59
CA GLU A 101 -8.74 -17.08 -20.88
C GLU A 101 -9.74 -16.51 -19.86
N GLU A 102 -9.36 -15.46 -19.15
CA GLU A 102 -10.18 -14.79 -18.11
C GLU A 102 -11.09 -13.68 -18.66
N GLY A 103 -11.00 -13.37 -19.96
CA GLY A 103 -11.82 -12.34 -20.61
C GLY A 103 -11.53 -10.92 -20.16
N VAL A 104 -10.31 -10.62 -19.67
CA VAL A 104 -9.93 -9.28 -19.23
C VAL A 104 -9.48 -8.41 -20.41
N TRP A 105 -9.69 -7.11 -20.29
CA TRP A 105 -9.40 -6.17 -21.39
C TRP A 105 -7.98 -5.59 -21.32
N PHE A 106 -7.38 -5.58 -20.14
CA PHE A 106 -6.02 -5.05 -19.92
C PHE A 106 -5.46 -5.54 -18.58
N ILE A 107 -4.19 -5.30 -18.37
CA ILE A 107 -3.56 -5.41 -17.07
C ILE A 107 -3.04 -4.06 -16.62
N ARG A 108 -3.22 -3.72 -15.33
CA ARG A 108 -2.62 -2.58 -14.66
C ARG A 108 -1.55 -3.03 -13.68
N VAL A 109 -0.33 -2.60 -13.88
CA VAL A 109 0.79 -2.90 -13.00
C VAL A 109 1.29 -1.64 -12.30
N ARG A 110 1.71 -1.76 -11.05
CA ARG A 110 2.43 -0.70 -10.32
C ARG A 110 3.62 -1.33 -9.60
N PRO A 111 4.73 -1.53 -10.32
CA PRO A 111 5.92 -2.12 -9.72
C PRO A 111 6.58 -1.14 -8.73
N GLU A 112 7.26 -1.69 -7.73
CA GLU A 112 8.08 -0.93 -6.78
C GLU A 112 9.39 -0.45 -7.43
N LEU A 113 9.26 0.27 -8.54
CA LEU A 113 10.37 0.92 -9.25
C LEU A 113 10.31 2.43 -8.98
N PRO A 114 11.46 3.11 -8.82
CA PRO A 114 11.48 4.56 -8.69
C PRO A 114 10.84 5.28 -9.87
N ALA A 115 10.17 6.41 -9.61
CA ALA A 115 9.59 7.31 -10.61
C ALA A 115 10.70 8.03 -11.41
N ALA A 116 11.58 7.26 -12.06
CA ALA A 116 12.69 7.78 -12.86
C ALA A 116 12.37 7.69 -14.36
N PHE A 117 12.89 8.62 -15.12
CA PHE A 117 12.71 8.70 -16.57
C PHE A 117 13.08 7.39 -17.29
N LYS A 118 14.18 6.73 -16.86
CA LYS A 118 14.59 5.44 -17.43
C LYS A 118 13.49 4.37 -17.31
N ASN A 119 12.79 4.32 -16.17
CA ASN A 119 11.72 3.36 -15.93
C ASN A 119 10.46 3.69 -16.75
N GLN A 120 10.11 4.97 -16.85
CA GLN A 120 9.01 5.42 -17.73
C GLN A 120 9.27 5.02 -19.18
N ARG A 121 10.49 5.28 -19.68
CA ARG A 121 10.92 4.90 -21.03
C ARG A 121 10.91 3.39 -21.26
N LEU A 122 11.31 2.61 -20.24
CA LEU A 122 11.28 1.15 -20.31
C LEU A 122 9.85 0.66 -20.54
N PHE A 123 8.89 1.11 -19.72
CA PHE A 123 7.49 0.70 -19.85
C PHE A 123 6.87 1.14 -21.18
N GLN A 124 7.17 2.35 -21.64
CA GLN A 124 6.73 2.83 -22.95
C GLN A 124 7.24 1.94 -24.10
N LYS A 125 8.52 1.52 -24.06
CA LYS A 125 9.10 0.58 -25.05
C LYS A 125 8.46 -0.80 -25.02
N LEU A 126 7.95 -1.23 -23.88
CA LEU A 126 7.26 -2.49 -23.69
C LEU A 126 5.77 -2.42 -24.09
N GLY A 127 5.29 -1.27 -24.56
CA GLY A 127 3.90 -1.06 -24.99
C GLY A 127 2.93 -0.71 -23.87
N PHE A 128 3.44 -0.44 -22.66
CA PHE A 128 2.60 0.07 -21.58
C PHE A 128 2.32 1.56 -21.76
N ILE A 129 1.18 1.98 -21.26
CA ILE A 129 0.72 3.37 -21.23
C ILE A 129 0.50 3.78 -19.76
N PRO A 130 0.79 5.05 -19.40
CA PRO A 130 0.44 5.55 -18.07
C PRO A 130 -1.05 5.38 -17.80
N ALA A 131 -1.41 4.75 -16.68
CA ALA A 131 -2.79 4.52 -16.30
C ALA A 131 -3.52 5.85 -16.05
N PRO A 132 -4.81 5.98 -16.35
CA PRO A 132 -5.57 7.20 -16.00
C PRO A 132 -5.67 7.43 -14.50
N MET A 133 -5.63 6.35 -13.71
CA MET A 133 -5.78 6.36 -12.24
C MET A 133 -4.62 5.60 -11.59
N HIS A 134 -4.18 6.08 -10.43
CA HIS A 134 -3.25 5.34 -9.59
C HIS A 134 -3.91 4.07 -9.04
N LEU A 135 -3.10 3.06 -8.72
CA LEU A 135 -3.57 1.80 -8.16
C LEU A 135 -3.52 1.80 -6.62
N HIS A 136 -2.39 2.20 -6.07
CA HIS A 136 -2.12 2.41 -4.64
C HIS A 136 -1.31 3.69 -4.46
N ALA A 137 -0.88 3.98 -3.22
CA ALA A 137 -0.03 5.12 -2.96
C ALA A 137 1.28 5.05 -3.76
N GLU A 138 1.51 6.03 -4.62
CA GLU A 138 2.70 6.15 -5.47
C GLU A 138 3.73 7.11 -4.90
N ASN A 139 3.26 8.11 -4.16
CA ASN A 139 4.10 9.03 -3.40
C ASN A 139 3.95 8.66 -1.93
N THR A 140 5.01 8.19 -1.29
CA THR A 140 5.00 7.72 0.09
C THR A 140 6.02 8.46 0.94
N TRP A 141 5.82 8.44 2.26
CA TRP A 141 6.76 9.02 3.21
C TRP A 141 7.34 7.95 4.11
N VAL A 142 8.67 7.81 4.14
CA VAL A 142 9.36 6.73 4.84
C VAL A 142 10.32 7.29 5.86
N LEU A 143 10.22 6.80 7.09
CA LEU A 143 11.11 7.11 8.21
C LEU A 143 12.03 5.91 8.46
N ASP A 144 13.32 6.17 8.61
CA ASP A 144 14.30 5.22 9.13
C ASP A 144 14.16 5.18 10.66
N VAL A 145 13.70 4.03 11.18
CA VAL A 145 13.47 3.81 12.61
C VAL A 145 14.56 2.93 13.25
N SER A 146 15.65 2.62 12.53
CA SER A 146 16.82 1.94 13.10
C SER A 146 17.63 2.83 14.05
N LYS A 147 17.42 4.14 13.99
CA LYS A 147 18.02 5.17 14.86
C LYS A 147 17.48 5.10 16.29
N SER A 148 18.16 5.74 17.24
CA SER A 148 17.66 5.90 18.61
C SER A 148 16.39 6.78 18.65
N GLU A 149 15.60 6.65 19.73
CA GLU A 149 14.40 7.48 19.90
C GLU A 149 14.74 8.97 19.95
N ASP A 150 15.86 9.34 20.60
CA ASP A 150 16.33 10.71 20.66
C ASP A 150 16.70 11.27 19.30
N GLU A 151 17.36 10.47 18.44
CA GLU A 151 17.69 10.89 17.07
C GLU A 151 16.44 11.05 16.23
N ILE A 152 15.45 10.16 16.38
CA ILE A 152 14.16 10.25 15.67
C ILE A 152 13.41 11.51 16.14
N LEU A 153 13.33 11.75 17.45
CA LEU A 153 12.72 12.94 18.01
C LEU A 153 13.44 14.22 17.55
N ALA A 154 14.77 14.22 17.52
CA ALA A 154 15.57 15.36 17.03
C ALA A 154 15.29 15.66 15.55
N GLY A 155 15.08 14.63 14.74
CA GLY A 155 14.72 14.73 13.32
C GLY A 155 13.30 15.22 13.04
N MET A 156 12.42 15.24 14.05
CA MET A 156 11.05 15.74 13.90
C MET A 156 11.02 17.26 13.79
N ARG A 157 10.03 17.80 13.06
CA ARG A 157 9.69 19.22 13.08
C ARG A 157 9.40 19.66 14.53
N LYS A 158 9.85 20.87 14.91
CA LYS A 158 9.69 21.42 16.27
C LYS A 158 8.25 21.30 16.80
N THR A 159 7.26 21.65 15.97
CA THR A 159 5.84 21.53 16.34
C THR A 159 5.38 20.09 16.53
N THR A 160 5.84 19.15 15.69
CA THR A 160 5.51 17.72 15.81
C THR A 160 6.09 17.15 17.11
N ARG A 161 7.37 17.41 17.39
CA ARG A 161 8.04 16.99 18.62
C ARG A 161 7.35 17.57 19.87
N TYR A 162 6.91 18.83 19.82
CA TYR A 162 6.12 19.44 20.89
C TYR A 162 4.80 18.71 21.11
N LEU A 163 4.07 18.39 20.02
CA LEU A 163 2.77 17.73 20.11
C LEU A 163 2.87 16.27 20.58
N VAL A 164 3.94 15.56 20.22
CA VAL A 164 4.25 14.24 20.75
C VAL A 164 4.42 14.32 22.27
N ARG A 165 5.31 15.18 22.76
CA ARG A 165 5.57 15.39 24.21
C ARG A 165 4.33 15.88 24.96
N LYS A 166 3.51 16.70 24.32
CA LYS A 166 2.24 17.15 24.90
C LYS A 166 1.30 15.97 25.07
N GLY A 167 1.18 15.08 24.04
CA GLY A 167 0.32 13.90 24.11
C GLY A 167 0.68 12.97 25.26
N GLU A 168 1.97 12.78 25.53
CA GLU A 168 2.44 11.99 26.68
C GLU A 168 1.99 12.57 28.03
N LYS A 169 1.82 13.90 28.13
CA LYS A 169 1.39 14.60 29.36
C LYS A 169 -0.13 14.71 29.52
N GLU A 170 -0.90 14.51 28.46
CA GLU A 170 -2.38 14.66 28.46
C GLU A 170 -3.12 13.43 29.00
N GLY A 171 -2.43 12.43 29.56
CA GLY A 171 -3.05 11.22 30.07
C GLY A 171 -3.57 10.30 28.93
N LEU A 172 -3.02 10.44 27.73
CA LEU A 172 -3.28 9.51 26.64
C LEU A 172 -2.61 8.17 26.93
N HIS A 173 -3.28 7.10 26.56
CA HIS A 173 -2.71 5.76 26.63
C HIS A 173 -2.97 4.97 25.36
N LEU A 174 -2.07 4.03 25.10
CA LEU A 174 -2.10 3.15 23.94
C LEU A 174 -2.69 1.79 24.34
N GLU A 175 -3.59 1.29 23.50
CA GLU A 175 -4.00 -0.12 23.49
C GLU A 175 -3.60 -0.72 22.14
N ILE A 176 -3.02 -1.92 22.17
CA ILE A 176 -2.64 -2.66 20.96
C ILE A 176 -3.48 -3.93 20.91
N SER A 177 -4.15 -4.17 19.78
CA SER A 177 -5.03 -5.31 19.60
C SER A 177 -4.79 -5.99 18.25
N LYS A 178 -5.07 -7.28 18.18
CA LYS A 178 -5.21 -8.07 16.96
C LYS A 178 -6.64 -8.57 16.72
N ASP A 179 -7.56 -8.10 17.54
CA ASP A 179 -8.96 -8.46 17.42
C ASP A 179 -9.57 -7.81 16.17
N ALA A 180 -10.10 -8.64 15.27
CA ALA A 180 -10.75 -8.20 14.05
C ALA A 180 -12.00 -7.31 14.29
N GLU A 181 -12.61 -7.39 15.47
CA GLU A 181 -13.75 -6.54 15.85
C GLU A 181 -13.35 -5.06 16.04
N CYS A 182 -12.06 -4.76 16.19
CA CYS A 182 -11.54 -3.39 16.16
C CYS A 182 -11.78 -2.70 14.80
N SER A 183 -12.08 -3.45 13.74
CA SER A 183 -12.48 -2.92 12.43
C SER A 183 -13.66 -1.96 12.51
N ARG A 184 -14.66 -2.27 13.33
CA ARG A 184 -15.86 -1.42 13.54
C ARG A 184 -15.50 -0.08 14.16
N LEU A 185 -14.56 -0.09 15.11
CA LEU A 185 -14.05 1.12 15.72
C LEU A 185 -13.34 2.00 14.68
N LEU A 186 -12.40 1.38 13.95
CA LEU A 186 -11.64 2.09 12.92
C LEU A 186 -12.56 2.64 11.82
N TYR A 187 -13.55 1.85 11.38
CA TYR A 187 -14.51 2.30 10.37
C TYR A 187 -15.26 3.56 10.82
N ARG A 188 -15.72 3.62 12.07
CA ARG A 188 -16.38 4.83 12.62
C ARG A 188 -15.45 6.04 12.60
N LEU A 189 -14.21 5.89 13.06
CA LEU A 189 -13.20 6.97 13.05
C LEU A 189 -12.84 7.39 11.63
N GLN A 190 -12.73 6.43 10.70
CA GLN A 190 -12.46 6.75 9.30
C GLN A 190 -13.62 7.49 8.66
N LYS A 191 -14.88 7.13 8.96
CA LYS A 191 -16.06 7.81 8.44
C LYS A 191 -16.03 9.30 8.76
N GLU A 192 -15.75 9.70 10.00
CA GLU A 192 -15.56 11.11 10.36
C GLU A 192 -14.40 11.76 9.58
N THR A 193 -13.33 11.03 9.37
CA THR A 193 -12.16 11.52 8.62
C THR A 193 -12.49 11.71 7.14
N THR A 194 -13.22 10.77 6.53
CA THR A 194 -13.63 10.83 5.12
C THR A 194 -14.62 11.94 4.85
N GLU A 195 -15.59 12.16 5.75
CA GLU A 195 -16.55 13.25 5.67
C GLU A 195 -15.84 14.61 5.73
N ARG A 196 -14.88 14.77 6.66
CA ARG A 196 -14.09 16.00 6.81
C ARG A 196 -13.23 16.32 5.59
N HIS A 197 -12.62 15.29 4.98
CA HIS A 197 -11.69 15.45 3.86
C HIS A 197 -12.30 15.13 2.48
N LYS A 198 -13.60 14.83 2.43
CA LYS A 198 -14.40 14.59 1.19
C LYS A 198 -13.79 13.53 0.26
N PHE A 199 -13.31 12.41 0.82
CA PHE A 199 -12.88 11.27 0.02
C PHE A 199 -13.74 10.03 0.28
N VAL A 200 -13.68 9.05 -0.64
CA VAL A 200 -14.42 7.79 -0.49
C VAL A 200 -13.66 6.90 0.48
N GLY A 201 -14.31 6.50 1.57
CA GLY A 201 -13.74 5.55 2.54
C GLY A 201 -13.74 4.11 2.00
N PHE A 202 -13.03 3.25 2.72
CA PHE A 202 -13.01 1.83 2.44
C PHE A 202 -14.11 1.11 3.25
N PRO A 203 -14.62 -0.04 2.77
CA PRO A 203 -15.62 -0.80 3.52
C PRO A 203 -15.01 -1.41 4.80
N GLU A 204 -15.82 -1.51 5.85
CA GLU A 204 -15.40 -2.11 7.13
C GLU A 204 -14.87 -3.53 6.97
N ARG A 205 -15.47 -4.31 6.04
CA ARG A 205 -15.05 -5.69 5.73
C ARG A 205 -13.57 -5.78 5.35
N LEU A 206 -13.05 -4.80 4.61
CA LEU A 206 -11.63 -4.76 4.25
C LEU A 206 -10.74 -4.66 5.49
N PHE A 207 -11.07 -3.78 6.44
CA PHE A 207 -10.31 -3.62 7.69
C PHE A 207 -10.34 -4.90 8.52
N ARG A 208 -11.52 -5.51 8.63
CA ARG A 208 -11.72 -6.73 9.38
C ARG A 208 -10.89 -7.88 8.82
N LEU A 209 -10.90 -8.06 7.50
CA LEU A 209 -10.13 -9.11 6.82
C LEU A 209 -8.63 -8.86 6.93
N GLU A 210 -8.19 -7.61 6.80
CA GLU A 210 -6.79 -7.26 6.94
C GLU A 210 -6.28 -7.55 8.35
N ILE A 211 -7.01 -7.11 9.40
CA ILE A 211 -6.65 -7.39 10.79
C ILE A 211 -6.62 -8.89 11.05
N LYS A 212 -7.64 -9.64 10.57
CA LYS A 212 -7.74 -11.08 10.79
C LYS A 212 -6.58 -11.81 10.11
N ILE A 213 -6.46 -11.68 8.79
CA ILE A 213 -5.56 -12.50 7.98
C ILE A 213 -4.08 -12.19 8.28
N PHE A 214 -3.69 -10.91 8.33
CA PHE A 214 -2.33 -10.55 8.73
C PHE A 214 -2.08 -10.76 10.23
N GLY A 215 -3.12 -10.65 11.07
CA GLY A 215 -3.02 -10.87 12.52
C GLY A 215 -2.73 -12.33 12.90
N GLU A 216 -3.12 -13.31 12.08
CA GLU A 216 -2.81 -14.74 12.25
C GLU A 216 -1.29 -14.99 12.21
N ASP A 217 -0.56 -14.28 11.35
CA ASP A 217 0.90 -14.37 11.23
C ASP A 217 1.65 -13.35 12.12
N ASP A 218 0.98 -12.63 12.99
CA ASP A 218 1.53 -11.51 13.78
C ASP A 218 1.96 -10.29 12.94
N ASP A 219 1.53 -10.22 11.68
CA ASP A 219 1.90 -9.21 10.69
C ASP A 219 0.96 -7.99 10.69
N ALA A 220 -0.08 -7.96 11.52
CA ALA A 220 -0.93 -6.77 11.71
C ALA A 220 -1.29 -6.53 13.17
N ARG A 221 -1.44 -5.24 13.51
CA ARG A 221 -1.98 -4.77 14.79
C ARG A 221 -2.82 -3.52 14.59
N VAL A 222 -3.83 -3.40 15.43
CA VAL A 222 -4.59 -2.17 15.60
C VAL A 222 -4.05 -1.42 16.81
N PHE A 223 -3.60 -0.20 16.59
CA PHE A 223 -3.14 0.72 17.61
C PHE A 223 -4.27 1.69 17.92
N ILE A 224 -4.64 1.80 19.19
CA ILE A 224 -5.81 2.58 19.64
C ILE A 224 -5.35 3.56 20.72
N CYS A 225 -5.47 4.86 20.42
CA CYS A 225 -5.19 5.93 21.36
C CYS A 225 -6.47 6.31 22.11
N LYS A 226 -6.41 6.29 23.45
CA LYS A 226 -7.54 6.59 24.33
C LYS A 226 -7.19 7.67 25.35
N ILE A 227 -8.23 8.34 25.87
CA ILE A 227 -8.20 9.11 27.10
C ILE A 227 -9.30 8.58 28.01
N GLY A 228 -8.97 8.06 29.17
CA GLY A 228 -9.90 7.26 29.97
C GLY A 228 -10.51 6.13 29.13
N LYS A 229 -11.85 6.06 29.05
CA LYS A 229 -12.57 5.07 28.24
C LYS A 229 -12.81 5.51 26.78
N LYS A 230 -12.49 6.76 26.43
CA LYS A 230 -12.82 7.32 25.13
C LYS A 230 -11.70 7.11 24.11
N VAL A 231 -12.03 6.51 22.97
CA VAL A 231 -11.11 6.36 21.83
C VAL A 231 -11.05 7.66 21.05
N LEU A 232 -9.85 8.14 20.76
CA LEU A 232 -9.60 9.39 20.04
C LEU A 232 -9.01 9.17 18.64
N ALA A 233 -8.17 8.16 18.49
CA ALA A 233 -7.55 7.80 17.21
C ALA A 233 -7.24 6.31 17.18
N ALA A 234 -7.23 5.72 15.97
CA ALA A 234 -6.77 4.35 15.78
C ALA A 234 -6.12 4.18 14.40
N ALA A 235 -5.26 3.16 14.29
CA ALA A 235 -4.60 2.81 13.03
C ALA A 235 -4.40 1.31 12.91
N ILE A 236 -4.48 0.78 11.68
CA ILE A 236 -3.96 -0.55 11.33
C ILE A 236 -2.53 -0.38 10.84
N ILE A 237 -1.63 -1.13 11.44
CA ILE A 237 -0.23 -1.22 11.02
C ILE A 237 0.03 -2.64 10.52
N ILE A 238 0.55 -2.73 9.29
CA ILE A 238 1.02 -3.99 8.72
C ILE A 238 2.54 -4.03 8.88
N PHE A 239 3.05 -5.12 9.44
CA PHE A 239 4.47 -5.41 9.58
C PHE A 239 4.85 -6.41 8.49
N TYR A 240 5.75 -6.04 7.58
CA TYR A 240 6.14 -6.93 6.51
C TYR A 240 7.63 -6.79 6.16
N GLY A 241 8.36 -7.86 6.39
CA GLY A 241 9.81 -7.87 6.24
C GLY A 241 10.49 -6.84 7.17
N GLU A 242 11.16 -5.85 6.61
CA GLU A 242 11.85 -4.81 7.38
C GLU A 242 11.03 -3.51 7.53
N VAL A 243 9.77 -3.51 7.07
CA VAL A 243 8.95 -2.31 6.95
C VAL A 243 7.64 -2.46 7.72
N ALA A 244 7.26 -1.45 8.48
CA ALA A 244 5.91 -1.29 9.00
C ALA A 244 5.14 -0.26 8.16
N TYR A 245 3.88 -0.55 7.83
CA TYR A 245 3.04 0.29 6.97
C TYR A 245 1.85 0.85 7.76
N TYR A 246 1.74 2.17 7.82
CA TYR A 246 0.57 2.89 8.32
C TYR A 246 -0.52 2.88 7.26
N HIS A 247 -1.28 1.79 7.19
CA HIS A 247 -2.16 1.53 6.06
C HIS A 247 -3.50 2.24 6.18
N PHE A 248 -4.22 2.02 7.27
CA PHE A 248 -5.50 2.67 7.55
C PHE A 248 -5.51 3.36 8.91
N SER A 249 -6.25 4.47 9.01
CA SER A 249 -6.38 5.21 10.25
C SER A 249 -7.61 6.10 10.27
N GLY A 250 -7.98 6.51 11.47
CA GLY A 250 -9.01 7.52 11.70
C GLY A 250 -8.82 8.21 13.04
N SER A 251 -9.39 9.42 13.19
CA SER A 251 -9.35 10.20 14.42
C SER A 251 -10.59 11.05 14.58
N LEU A 252 -11.01 11.28 15.83
CA LEU A 252 -12.11 12.14 16.17
C LEU A 252 -11.75 13.62 15.94
N SER A 253 -12.60 14.35 15.23
CA SER A 253 -12.46 15.79 15.00
C SER A 253 -12.78 16.63 16.23
N SER A 254 -13.73 16.16 17.04
CA SER A 254 -14.18 16.86 18.27
C SER A 254 -13.09 17.01 19.34
N PHE A 255 -11.97 16.30 19.21
CA PHE A 255 -10.82 16.34 20.13
C PHE A 255 -9.55 16.86 19.47
N SER A 256 -9.65 17.74 18.47
CA SER A 256 -8.53 18.27 17.69
C SER A 256 -7.49 19.03 18.54
N LYS A 257 -7.87 19.55 19.73
CA LYS A 257 -6.92 20.19 20.68
C LYS A 257 -6.02 19.20 21.41
N ILE A 258 -6.44 17.91 21.50
CA ILE A 258 -5.65 16.83 22.09
C ILE A 258 -4.84 16.18 20.97
N PRO A 259 -3.52 16.11 21.08
CA PRO A 259 -2.65 15.63 19.99
C PRO A 259 -2.62 14.10 19.87
N SER A 260 -3.79 13.46 19.89
CA SER A 260 -3.95 12.00 19.91
C SER A 260 -3.30 11.31 18.71
N SER A 261 -3.40 11.89 17.51
CA SER A 261 -2.75 11.31 16.32
C SER A 261 -1.22 11.39 16.38
N TYR A 262 -0.66 12.45 16.99
CA TYR A 262 0.79 12.59 17.16
C TYR A 262 1.32 11.61 18.21
N PHE A 263 0.62 11.47 19.31
CA PHE A 263 0.91 10.46 20.32
C PHE A 263 0.84 9.05 19.74
N LEU A 264 -0.24 8.73 19.03
CA LEU A 264 -0.43 7.43 18.39
C LEU A 264 0.73 7.08 17.45
N GLN A 265 1.13 8.01 16.58
CA GLN A 265 2.25 7.79 15.67
C GLN A 265 3.57 7.54 16.41
N TRP A 266 3.82 8.28 17.47
CA TRP A 266 5.04 8.11 18.26
C TRP A 266 5.08 6.73 18.93
N GLU A 267 3.97 6.30 19.53
CA GLU A 267 3.86 4.97 20.13
C GLU A 267 4.03 3.84 19.09
N ILE A 268 3.45 4.03 17.89
CA ILE A 268 3.66 3.10 16.78
C ILE A 268 5.15 3.03 16.39
N ILE A 269 5.82 4.17 16.25
CA ILE A 269 7.25 4.22 15.91
C ILE A 269 8.08 3.47 16.97
N LYS A 270 7.80 3.65 18.25
CA LYS A 270 8.48 2.92 19.33
C LYS A 270 8.25 1.40 19.21
N GLU A 271 7.02 0.96 18.93
CA GLU A 271 6.72 -0.46 18.75
C GLU A 271 7.40 -1.05 17.51
N VAL A 272 7.43 -0.33 16.39
CA VAL A 272 8.12 -0.75 15.15
C VAL A 272 9.62 -0.97 15.43
N ARG A 273 10.24 -0.07 16.20
CA ARG A 273 11.63 -0.22 16.66
C ARG A 273 11.80 -1.43 17.58
N ARG A 274 10.90 -1.59 18.56
CA ARG A 274 10.92 -2.73 19.50
C ARG A 274 10.84 -4.08 18.79
N ARG A 275 10.13 -4.13 17.63
CA ARG A 275 10.06 -5.30 16.74
C ARG A 275 11.31 -5.50 15.89
N GLY A 276 12.26 -4.57 15.91
CA GLY A 276 13.51 -4.65 15.14
C GLY A 276 13.35 -4.34 13.64
N LEU A 277 12.25 -3.72 13.23
CA LEU A 277 12.08 -3.27 11.85
C LEU A 277 12.93 -2.03 11.58
N LYS A 278 13.31 -1.83 10.30
CA LYS A 278 14.19 -0.72 9.90
C LYS A 278 13.44 0.51 9.43
N TYR A 279 12.26 0.32 8.84
CA TYR A 279 11.54 1.41 8.19
C TYR A 279 10.09 1.48 8.65
N TYR A 280 9.60 2.72 8.80
CA TYR A 280 8.19 3.01 8.98
C TYR A 280 7.69 3.81 7.78
N ASN A 281 6.76 3.24 7.03
CA ASN A 281 6.15 3.85 5.86
C ASN A 281 4.79 4.44 6.26
N PHE A 282 4.72 5.77 6.31
CA PHE A 282 3.48 6.51 6.59
C PHE A 282 2.44 6.39 5.48
N TRP A 283 2.73 5.63 4.41
CA TRP A 283 1.88 5.47 3.24
C TRP A 283 1.73 6.77 2.44
N GLY A 284 0.62 6.93 1.70
CA GLY A 284 0.41 7.99 0.74
C GLY A 284 0.54 9.41 1.29
N ILE A 285 1.20 10.26 0.49
CA ILE A 285 1.28 11.71 0.64
C ILE A 285 0.83 12.38 -0.66
N ALA A 286 0.64 13.71 -0.64
CA ALA A 286 0.35 14.48 -1.85
C ALA A 286 1.47 14.35 -2.90
N PRO A 287 1.14 14.30 -4.20
CA PRO A 287 2.13 14.17 -5.27
C PRO A 287 3.05 15.38 -5.39
N ASP A 288 2.58 16.55 -4.96
CA ASP A 288 3.27 17.82 -5.01
C ASP A 288 3.15 18.62 -3.71
N SER A 289 3.77 19.79 -3.68
CA SER A 289 3.73 20.73 -2.55
C SER A 289 2.56 21.71 -2.60
N ASN A 290 1.57 21.50 -3.47
CA ASN A 290 0.42 22.39 -3.60
C ASN A 290 -0.39 22.44 -2.27
N PRO A 291 -0.44 23.58 -1.58
CA PRO A 291 -1.12 23.70 -0.29
C PRO A 291 -2.65 23.55 -0.41
N LYS A 292 -3.20 23.68 -1.62
CA LYS A 292 -4.62 23.47 -1.91
C LYS A 292 -4.96 22.01 -2.23
N HIS A 293 -3.95 21.14 -2.35
CA HIS A 293 -4.18 19.71 -2.58
C HIS A 293 -4.93 19.12 -1.40
N ARG A 294 -5.97 18.29 -1.66
CA ARG A 294 -6.83 17.70 -0.61
C ARG A 294 -6.07 16.91 0.47
N PHE A 295 -4.88 16.40 0.14
CA PHE A 295 -3.99 15.68 1.07
C PHE A 295 -2.87 16.55 1.65
N ALA A 296 -2.85 17.87 1.41
CA ALA A 296 -1.80 18.75 1.92
C ALA A 296 -1.67 18.69 3.45
N GLY A 297 -2.80 18.70 4.17
CA GLY A 297 -2.80 18.59 5.64
C GLY A 297 -2.27 17.25 6.14
N VAL A 298 -2.64 16.14 5.48
CA VAL A 298 -2.13 14.80 5.81
C VAL A 298 -0.63 14.70 5.50
N THR A 299 -0.19 15.30 4.39
CA THR A 299 1.23 15.37 4.03
C THR A 299 2.02 16.16 5.07
N LEU A 300 1.52 17.34 5.46
CA LEU A 300 2.13 18.15 6.49
C LEU A 300 2.26 17.41 7.84
N PHE A 301 1.25 16.62 8.20
CA PHE A 301 1.27 15.77 9.39
C PHE A 301 2.38 14.71 9.29
N LYS A 302 2.37 13.88 8.25
CA LYS A 302 3.30 12.76 8.08
C LYS A 302 4.76 13.21 7.97
N THR A 303 5.03 14.24 7.17
CA THR A 303 6.39 14.79 6.99
C THR A 303 6.95 15.43 8.24
N GLY A 304 6.10 15.80 9.18
CA GLY A 304 6.50 16.37 10.47
C GLY A 304 7.31 15.42 11.36
N PHE A 305 7.19 14.11 11.15
CA PHE A 305 7.92 13.09 11.92
C PHE A 305 9.36 12.87 11.44
N GLY A 306 9.84 13.61 10.45
CA GLY A 306 11.13 13.35 9.80
C GLY A 306 11.00 12.30 8.72
N GLY A 307 12.11 11.82 8.18
CA GLY A 307 12.11 10.83 7.10
C GLY A 307 12.28 11.47 5.73
N ARG A 308 11.93 10.71 4.69
CA ARG A 308 12.11 11.11 3.29
C ARG A 308 10.95 10.69 2.39
N ARG A 309 10.79 11.41 1.30
CA ARG A 309 9.86 11.07 0.22
C ARG A 309 10.41 9.90 -0.59
N VAL A 310 9.52 9.00 -0.99
CA VAL A 310 9.78 7.95 -1.95
C VAL A 310 8.69 7.99 -3.00
N ASP A 311 9.08 8.17 -4.26
CA ASP A 311 8.18 8.23 -5.40
C ASP A 311 8.36 6.98 -6.27
N TRP A 312 7.26 6.26 -6.44
CA TRP A 312 7.18 5.05 -7.25
C TRP A 312 6.69 5.36 -8.65
N LEU A 313 7.08 4.52 -9.61
CA LEU A 313 6.58 4.60 -10.96
C LEU A 313 5.05 4.58 -10.95
N HIS A 314 4.45 5.56 -11.62
CA HIS A 314 3.01 5.63 -11.81
C HIS A 314 2.47 4.32 -12.39
N ALA A 315 1.25 3.93 -12.03
CA ALA A 315 0.60 2.74 -12.55
C ALA A 315 0.61 2.73 -14.09
N GLN A 316 0.87 1.57 -14.66
CA GLN A 316 1.04 1.37 -16.10
C GLN A 316 0.04 0.34 -16.60
N ASP A 317 -0.68 0.66 -17.67
CA ASP A 317 -1.65 -0.21 -18.31
C ASP A 317 -1.08 -0.85 -19.57
N LEU A 318 -1.28 -2.15 -19.75
CA LEU A 318 -1.03 -2.84 -21.00
C LEU A 318 -2.36 -3.36 -21.58
N PRO A 319 -2.86 -2.77 -22.67
CA PRO A 319 -4.09 -3.19 -23.31
C PRO A 319 -3.97 -4.59 -23.93
N PHE A 320 -5.02 -5.41 -23.77
CA PHE A 320 -5.19 -6.70 -24.45
C PHE A 320 -6.28 -6.62 -25.52
N SER A 321 -7.26 -5.71 -25.32
CA SER A 321 -8.41 -5.52 -26.18
C SER A 321 -8.61 -4.05 -26.52
N SER A 322 -9.18 -3.74 -27.68
CA SER A 322 -9.60 -2.39 -28.05
C SER A 322 -10.64 -1.78 -27.10
N ARG A 323 -11.38 -2.64 -26.38
CA ARG A 323 -12.34 -2.24 -25.33
C ARG A 323 -11.68 -1.48 -24.18
N TYR A 324 -10.37 -1.64 -23.97
CA TYR A 324 -9.58 -0.86 -22.99
C TYR A 324 -9.83 0.63 -23.10
N TRP A 325 -9.97 1.17 -24.32
CA TRP A 325 -10.12 2.61 -24.53
C TRP A 325 -11.42 3.17 -23.92
N LEU A 326 -12.45 2.35 -23.77
CA LEU A 326 -13.67 2.72 -23.05
C LEU A 326 -13.38 2.97 -21.57
N THR A 327 -12.59 2.09 -20.95
CA THR A 327 -12.12 2.25 -19.56
C THR A 327 -11.24 3.49 -19.43
N TYR A 328 -10.30 3.67 -20.36
CA TYR A 328 -9.36 4.79 -20.34
C TYR A 328 -10.08 6.15 -20.37
N VAL A 329 -11.01 6.32 -21.30
CA VAL A 329 -11.80 7.56 -21.43
C VAL A 329 -12.64 7.80 -20.18
N PHE A 330 -13.32 6.77 -19.69
CA PHE A 330 -14.15 6.86 -18.48
C PHE A 330 -13.32 7.25 -17.25
N GLU A 331 -12.19 6.60 -17.02
CA GLU A 331 -11.32 6.90 -15.87
C GLU A 331 -10.67 8.28 -15.98
N THR A 332 -10.29 8.69 -17.20
CA THR A 332 -9.75 10.04 -17.45
C THR A 332 -10.79 11.12 -17.13
N ALA A 333 -12.02 10.97 -17.61
CA ALA A 333 -13.11 11.87 -17.29
C ALA A 333 -13.37 11.92 -15.77
N ARG A 334 -13.41 10.75 -15.11
CA ARG A 334 -13.58 10.66 -13.66
C ARG A 334 -12.46 11.33 -12.89
N ARG A 335 -11.20 11.21 -13.34
CA ARG A 335 -10.04 11.88 -12.74
C ARG A 335 -10.20 13.39 -12.78
N ILE A 336 -10.57 13.93 -13.95
CA ILE A 336 -10.78 15.38 -14.15
C ILE A 336 -11.90 15.89 -13.23
N VAL A 337 -13.08 15.24 -13.25
CA VAL A 337 -14.24 15.65 -12.44
C VAL A 337 -13.95 15.57 -10.94
N ARG A 338 -13.12 14.64 -10.49
CA ARG A 338 -12.78 14.45 -9.08
C ARG A 338 -11.51 15.16 -8.63
N HIS A 339 -10.85 15.88 -9.51
CA HIS A 339 -9.56 16.55 -9.24
C HIS A 339 -8.54 15.60 -8.61
N LEU A 340 -8.38 14.40 -9.23
CA LEU A 340 -7.46 13.34 -8.80
C LEU A 340 -6.15 13.41 -9.56
#